data_788e88a57f8772cf1f7966a31ea379cb
#
_entry.id   788e88a57f8772cf1f7966a31ea379cb
#
_cell.length_a   1.000
_cell.length_b   1.000
_cell.length_c   1.000
_cell.angle_alpha   90.00
_cell.angle_beta   90.00
_cell.angle_gamma   90.00
#
_symmetry.space_group_name_H-M   'P 1'
#
loop_
_entity.id
_entity.type
_entity.pdbx_description
1 polymer ?
#
loop_
_entity_poly.entity_id
_entity_poly.type
_entity_poly.pdbx_seq_one_letter_code
_entity_poly.pdbx_strand_id
1 'polypeptide(L)'
;MNFGYFNSPIGTIKIEADDEYITAVYFIDKNSTLNTDVEEVNDSIIICKKQLQEYFNGIRKCFDIKLKFLKATEFQKKVWKELQKIPYGQTASYKEIAERINNPKGCRAVGNANNKNPIAIIVPCHGIVGSNGKMVGYAGGIDKKEFLLSLECEN
;
A
#
# COMPACT_ATOMS: atom_id res chain seq x y z
N MET A 1 2.95 12.14 -17.18
CA MET A 1 3.00 11.28 -15.99
C MET A 1 3.92 10.10 -16.24
N ASN A 2 4.77 9.76 -15.29
CA ASN A 2 5.69 8.64 -15.41
C ASN A 2 5.08 7.38 -14.78
N PHE A 3 5.41 6.23 -15.32
CA PHE A 3 4.96 4.97 -14.76
C PHE A 3 5.94 3.84 -15.09
N GLY A 4 5.90 2.79 -14.29
CA GLY A 4 6.70 1.59 -14.51
C GLY A 4 6.05 0.38 -13.86
N TYR A 5 6.59 -0.79 -14.16
CA TYR A 5 6.08 -2.06 -13.63
C TYR A 5 7.15 -2.75 -12.79
N PHE A 6 6.71 -3.40 -11.74
CA PHE A 6 7.57 -4.21 -10.88
C PHE A 6 6.94 -5.59 -10.72
N ASN A 7 7.69 -6.63 -11.06
CA ASN A 7 7.24 -8.02 -10.93
C ASN A 7 7.55 -8.52 -9.53
N SER A 8 6.54 -8.58 -8.67
CA SER A 8 6.69 -9.10 -7.31
C SER A 8 6.37 -10.59 -7.27
N PRO A 9 6.72 -11.29 -6.15
CA PRO A 9 6.35 -12.69 -5.97
C PRO A 9 4.83 -12.94 -6.01
N ILE A 10 4.03 -11.91 -5.78
CA ILE A 10 2.56 -12.03 -5.70
C ILE A 10 1.86 -11.29 -6.82
N GLY A 11 2.58 -10.92 -7.87
CA GLY A 11 1.98 -10.32 -9.06
C GLY A 11 2.67 -9.05 -9.50
N THR A 12 2.24 -8.56 -10.65
CA THR A 12 2.79 -7.34 -11.22
C THR A 12 2.20 -6.11 -10.55
N ILE A 13 3.07 -5.19 -10.19
CA ILE A 13 2.72 -3.92 -9.56
C ILE A 13 2.99 -2.80 -10.54
N LYS A 14 2.00 -1.90 -10.70
CA LYS A 14 2.20 -0.67 -11.48
C LYS A 14 2.53 0.46 -10.51
N ILE A 15 3.55 1.23 -10.86
CA ILE A 15 4.00 2.39 -10.09
C ILE A 15 3.79 3.62 -10.96
N GLU A 16 3.11 4.64 -10.42
CA GLU A 16 2.91 5.92 -11.10
C GLU A 16 3.56 7.03 -10.29
N ALA A 17 4.11 8.00 -10.98
CA ALA A 17 4.80 9.12 -10.35
C ALA A 17 4.65 10.41 -11.15
N ASP A 18 4.72 11.55 -10.46
CA ASP A 18 5.01 12.83 -11.09
C ASP A 18 6.52 13.09 -10.99
N ASP A 19 6.98 14.31 -11.12
CA ASP A 19 8.43 14.62 -11.17
C ASP A 19 9.20 14.19 -9.93
N GLU A 20 8.59 14.27 -8.74
CA GLU A 20 9.29 14.01 -7.46
C GLU A 20 8.59 13.00 -6.57
N TYR A 21 7.30 12.75 -6.78
CA TYR A 21 6.47 12.00 -5.84
C TYR A 21 5.92 10.75 -6.47
N ILE A 22 5.89 9.67 -5.70
CA ILE A 22 5.12 8.48 -6.06
C ILE A 22 3.65 8.79 -5.76
N THR A 23 2.80 8.59 -6.76
CA THR A 23 1.37 8.93 -6.69
C THR A 23 0.47 7.70 -6.65
N ALA A 24 0.96 6.54 -7.12
CA ALA A 24 0.19 5.30 -7.07
C ALA A 24 1.12 4.08 -7.11
N VAL A 25 0.75 3.06 -6.36
CA VAL A 25 1.38 1.74 -6.38
C VAL A 25 0.24 0.73 -6.21
N TYR A 26 -0.01 -0.10 -7.21
CA TYR A 26 -1.13 -1.03 -7.14
C TYR A 26 -0.89 -2.27 -8.00
N PHE A 27 -1.53 -3.36 -7.60
CA PHE A 27 -1.46 -4.62 -8.35
C PHE A 27 -2.32 -4.53 -9.60
N ILE A 28 -1.81 -5.08 -10.71
CA ILE A 28 -2.55 -5.13 -11.96
C ILE A 28 -2.78 -6.59 -12.37
N ASP A 29 -3.82 -6.80 -13.16
CA ASP A 29 -4.14 -8.11 -13.70
C ASP A 29 -3.18 -8.44 -14.86
N LYS A 30 -2.52 -9.61 -14.80
CA LYS A 30 -1.61 -10.08 -15.84
C LYS A 30 -2.27 -10.21 -17.21
N ASN A 31 -3.58 -10.41 -17.22
CA ASN A 31 -4.35 -10.56 -18.47
C ASN A 31 -4.83 -9.22 -19.02
N SER A 32 -4.51 -8.13 -18.35
CA SER A 32 -4.89 -6.79 -18.81
C SER A 32 -4.05 -6.37 -20.01
N THR A 33 -4.72 -5.77 -21.00
CA THR A 33 -4.04 -5.18 -22.17
C THR A 33 -3.12 -4.02 -21.77
N LEU A 34 -3.29 -3.47 -20.57
CA LEU A 34 -2.45 -2.40 -20.05
C LEU A 34 -1.00 -2.83 -19.83
N ASN A 35 -0.76 -4.14 -19.75
CA ASN A 35 0.60 -4.69 -19.56
C ASN A 35 1.51 -4.51 -20.78
N THR A 36 0.97 -4.03 -21.89
CA THR A 36 1.73 -3.83 -23.13
C THR A 36 2.28 -2.41 -23.27
N ASP A 37 1.92 -1.50 -22.35
CA ASP A 37 2.38 -0.12 -22.39
C ASP A 37 3.88 -0.04 -22.12
N VAL A 38 4.57 0.81 -22.89
CA VAL A 38 5.99 1.06 -22.71
C VAL A 38 6.19 1.94 -21.47
N GLU A 39 7.06 1.52 -20.58
CA GLU A 39 7.36 2.27 -19.35
C GLU A 39 7.95 3.65 -19.66
N GLU A 40 7.53 4.62 -18.86
CA GLU A 40 8.11 5.97 -18.83
C GLU A 40 8.65 6.21 -17.43
N VAL A 41 9.85 5.68 -17.17
CA VAL A 41 10.44 5.63 -15.84
C VAL A 41 11.25 6.90 -15.55
N ASN A 42 11.05 7.46 -14.35
CA ASN A 42 11.89 8.54 -13.84
C ASN A 42 12.65 8.07 -12.58
N ASP A 43 13.42 8.96 -11.96
CA ASP A 43 14.22 8.62 -10.78
C ASP A 43 13.37 8.13 -9.62
N SER A 44 12.20 8.75 -9.40
CA SER A 44 11.28 8.33 -8.32
C SER A 44 10.83 6.88 -8.49
N ILE A 45 10.53 6.48 -9.72
CA ILE A 45 10.12 5.11 -10.03
C ILE A 45 11.29 4.12 -9.85
N ILE A 46 12.49 4.51 -10.28
CA ILE A 46 13.68 3.68 -10.10
C ILE A 46 13.93 3.40 -8.62
N ILE A 47 13.86 4.45 -7.80
CA ILE A 47 14.03 4.33 -6.35
C ILE A 47 12.94 3.43 -5.75
N CYS A 48 11.69 3.63 -6.17
CA CYS A 48 10.56 2.83 -5.70
C CYS A 48 10.73 1.35 -6.04
N LYS A 49 11.11 1.02 -7.28
CA LYS A 49 11.36 -0.36 -7.70
C LYS A 49 12.46 -1.00 -6.86
N LYS A 50 13.54 -0.26 -6.61
CA LYS A 50 14.66 -0.74 -5.79
C LYS A 50 14.20 -1.06 -4.37
N GLN A 51 13.45 -0.15 -3.77
CA GLN A 51 12.98 -0.34 -2.38
C GLN A 51 11.95 -1.46 -2.27
N LEU A 52 11.08 -1.62 -3.26
CA LEU A 52 10.16 -2.75 -3.30
C LEU A 52 10.92 -4.07 -3.41
N GLN A 53 11.96 -4.13 -4.24
CA GLN A 53 12.79 -5.33 -4.35
C GLN A 53 13.45 -5.66 -3.01
N GLU A 54 13.98 -4.67 -2.34
CA GLU A 54 14.58 -4.84 -1.00
C GLU A 54 13.55 -5.31 0.03
N TYR A 55 12.34 -4.76 -0.05
CA TYR A 55 11.23 -5.17 0.83
C TYR A 55 10.88 -6.65 0.63
N PHE A 56 10.68 -7.06 -0.62
CA PHE A 56 10.33 -8.46 -0.92
C PHE A 56 11.47 -9.44 -0.64
N ASN A 57 12.70 -8.95 -0.64
CA ASN A 57 13.87 -9.76 -0.26
C ASN A 57 14.09 -9.82 1.27
N GLY A 58 13.22 -9.17 2.06
CA GLY A 58 13.33 -9.16 3.51
C GLY A 58 14.42 -8.25 4.06
N ILE A 59 14.99 -7.40 3.22
CA ILE A 59 16.10 -6.52 3.60
C ILE A 59 15.60 -5.17 4.13
N ARG A 60 14.54 -4.63 3.52
CA ARG A 60 14.03 -3.29 3.85
C ARG A 60 12.76 -3.39 4.69
N LYS A 61 12.73 -2.67 5.80
CA LYS A 61 11.58 -2.59 6.71
C LYS A 61 10.82 -1.27 6.64
N CYS A 62 11.48 -0.20 6.20
CA CYS A 62 10.87 1.13 6.06
C CYS A 62 11.14 1.68 4.68
N PHE A 63 10.15 2.34 4.10
CA PHE A 63 10.30 3.00 2.80
C PHE A 63 10.71 4.45 3.01
N ASP A 64 11.67 4.91 2.20
CA ASP A 64 12.13 6.29 2.16
C ASP A 64 11.80 6.86 0.77
N ILE A 65 10.52 7.16 0.56
CA ILE A 65 9.96 7.58 -0.72
C ILE A 65 9.00 8.74 -0.47
N LYS A 66 9.09 9.76 -1.29
CA LYS A 66 8.17 10.89 -1.24
C LYS A 66 6.84 10.50 -1.87
N LEU A 67 5.76 10.67 -1.14
CA LEU A 67 4.41 10.28 -1.56
C LEU A 67 3.51 11.51 -1.77
N LYS A 68 2.59 11.40 -2.72
CA LYS A 68 1.59 12.42 -2.97
C LYS A 68 0.25 11.75 -3.31
N PHE A 69 -0.79 12.17 -2.64
CA PHE A 69 -2.15 11.70 -2.89
C PHE A 69 -2.85 12.69 -3.81
N LEU A 70 -3.10 12.29 -5.06
CA LEU A 70 -3.64 13.18 -6.08
C LEU A 70 -5.11 13.54 -5.85
N LYS A 71 -5.91 12.57 -5.45
CA LYS A 71 -7.33 12.76 -5.17
C LYS A 71 -7.66 12.10 -3.85
N ALA A 72 -7.89 12.90 -2.82
CA ALA A 72 -8.15 12.37 -1.51
C ALA A 72 -9.03 13.34 -0.71
N THR A 73 -9.99 12.78 0.01
CA THR A 73 -10.75 13.55 1.00
C THR A 73 -9.89 13.78 2.24
N GLU A 74 -10.23 14.74 3.06
CA GLU A 74 -9.53 14.97 4.32
C GLU A 74 -9.60 13.73 5.24
N PHE A 75 -10.73 13.03 5.24
CA PHE A 75 -10.90 11.80 6.00
C PHE A 75 -9.94 10.71 5.51
N GLN A 76 -9.86 10.50 4.20
CA GLN A 76 -8.94 9.51 3.62
C GLN A 76 -7.48 9.82 3.98
N LYS A 77 -7.09 11.08 3.89
CA LYS A 77 -5.73 11.50 4.24
C LYS A 77 -5.42 11.19 5.72
N LYS A 78 -6.37 11.41 6.61
CA LYS A 78 -6.22 11.10 8.04
C LYS A 78 -6.00 9.60 8.25
N VAL A 79 -6.81 8.78 7.59
CA VAL A 79 -6.71 7.31 7.69
C VAL A 79 -5.34 6.86 7.16
N TRP A 80 -4.96 7.28 5.96
CA TRP A 80 -3.69 6.86 5.35
C TRP A 80 -2.48 7.32 6.14
N LYS A 81 -2.56 8.49 6.77
CA LYS A 81 -1.49 8.98 7.66
C LYS A 81 -1.32 8.07 8.87
N GLU A 82 -2.43 7.61 9.46
CA GLU A 82 -2.36 6.67 10.58
C GLU A 82 -1.86 5.29 10.15
N LEU A 83 -2.23 4.84 8.94
CA LEU A 83 -1.71 3.58 8.40
C LEU A 83 -0.18 3.60 8.30
N GLN A 84 0.39 4.73 7.91
CA GLN A 84 1.85 4.88 7.79
C GLN A 84 2.57 4.75 9.13
N LYS A 85 1.85 4.88 10.24
CA LYS A 85 2.41 4.73 11.58
C LYS A 85 2.42 3.28 12.07
N ILE A 86 1.79 2.35 11.34
CA ILE A 86 1.81 0.93 11.69
C ILE A 86 3.22 0.40 11.43
N PRO A 87 3.92 -0.08 12.47
CA PRO A 87 5.30 -0.57 12.29
C PRO A 87 5.35 -1.84 11.44
N TYR A 88 6.47 -2.03 10.79
CA TYR A 88 6.75 -3.25 10.04
C TYR A 88 6.51 -4.50 10.91
N GLY A 89 5.80 -5.47 10.37
CA GLY A 89 5.52 -6.72 11.09
C GLY A 89 4.41 -6.63 12.12
N GLN A 90 3.76 -5.47 12.25
CA GLN A 90 2.67 -5.29 13.19
C GLN A 90 1.36 -5.01 12.46
N THR A 91 0.26 -5.15 13.18
CA THR A 91 -1.08 -4.90 12.66
C THR A 91 -1.83 -3.94 13.58
N ALA A 92 -2.87 -3.32 13.02
CA ALA A 92 -3.80 -2.51 13.80
C ALA A 92 -5.22 -2.88 13.36
N SER A 93 -6.19 -2.74 14.26
CA SER A 93 -7.59 -2.99 13.90
C SER A 93 -8.24 -1.75 13.31
N TYR A 94 -9.34 -1.93 12.60
CA TYR A 94 -10.15 -0.82 12.11
C TYR A 94 -10.59 0.08 13.28
N LYS A 95 -10.93 -0.52 14.41
CA LYS A 95 -11.32 0.19 15.60
C LYS A 95 -10.21 1.08 16.15
N GLU A 96 -8.98 0.55 16.21
CA GLU A 96 -7.82 1.32 16.67
C GLU A 96 -7.57 2.54 15.79
N ILE A 97 -7.64 2.38 14.48
CA ILE A 97 -7.45 3.49 13.55
C ILE A 97 -8.57 4.52 13.72
N ALA A 98 -9.83 4.06 13.85
CA ALA A 98 -10.96 4.93 14.06
C ALA A 98 -10.79 5.76 15.35
N GLU A 99 -10.32 5.16 16.41
CA GLU A 99 -10.03 5.85 17.67
C GLU A 99 -8.93 6.88 17.52
N ARG A 100 -7.86 6.55 16.78
CA ARG A 100 -6.71 7.44 16.56
C ARG A 100 -7.07 8.71 15.78
N ILE A 101 -8.07 8.62 14.90
CA ILE A 101 -8.55 9.78 14.14
C ILE A 101 -9.74 10.48 14.81
N ASN A 102 -10.00 10.17 16.09
CA ASN A 102 -11.08 10.76 16.89
C ASN A 102 -12.47 10.50 16.31
N ASN A 103 -12.66 9.33 15.68
CA ASN A 103 -13.95 8.91 15.14
C ASN A 103 -14.21 7.44 15.51
N PRO A 104 -14.43 7.13 16.81
CA PRO A 104 -14.52 5.75 17.30
C PRO A 104 -15.66 4.93 16.70
N LYS A 105 -16.66 5.59 16.12
CA LYS A 105 -17.76 4.91 15.44
C LYS A 105 -17.52 4.74 13.94
N GLY A 106 -16.38 5.16 13.46
CA GLY A 106 -16.06 5.22 12.02
C GLY A 106 -15.39 3.98 11.44
N CYS A 107 -15.52 2.81 12.06
CA CYS A 107 -14.83 1.59 11.58
C CYS A 107 -15.13 1.27 10.12
N ARG A 108 -16.39 1.40 9.69
CA ARG A 108 -16.79 1.14 8.31
C ARG A 108 -16.18 2.15 7.35
N ALA A 109 -16.19 3.42 7.73
CA ALA A 109 -15.58 4.48 6.93
C ALA A 109 -14.06 4.30 6.83
N VAL A 110 -13.41 3.89 7.91
CA VAL A 110 -11.98 3.55 7.93
C VAL A 110 -11.71 2.40 6.95
N GLY A 111 -12.54 1.35 6.97
CA GLY A 111 -12.41 0.24 6.04
C GLY A 111 -12.53 0.68 4.59
N ASN A 112 -13.47 1.54 4.26
CA ASN A 112 -13.62 2.09 2.91
C ASN A 112 -12.40 2.88 2.49
N ALA A 113 -11.87 3.74 3.37
CA ALA A 113 -10.68 4.52 3.08
C ALA A 113 -9.45 3.62 2.91
N ASN A 114 -9.34 2.58 3.75
CA ASN A 114 -8.26 1.60 3.65
C ASN A 114 -8.26 0.91 2.27
N ASN A 115 -9.44 0.52 1.79
CA ASN A 115 -9.57 -0.15 0.49
C ASN A 115 -9.30 0.78 -0.70
N LYS A 116 -9.37 2.08 -0.51
CA LYS A 116 -9.12 3.09 -1.55
C LYS A 116 -7.71 3.66 -1.52
N ASN A 117 -6.84 3.10 -0.68
CA ASN A 117 -5.45 3.53 -0.63
C ASN A 117 -4.79 3.37 -2.01
N PRO A 118 -4.30 4.47 -2.61
CA PRO A 118 -3.71 4.41 -3.95
C PRO A 118 -2.26 3.95 -3.96
N ILE A 119 -1.61 3.84 -2.79
CA ILE A 119 -0.19 3.52 -2.69
C ILE A 119 -0.03 2.29 -1.80
N ALA A 120 -0.30 1.11 -2.37
CA ALA A 120 -0.22 -0.15 -1.64
C ALA A 120 1.21 -0.44 -1.16
N ILE A 121 1.34 -1.21 -0.11
CA ILE A 121 2.59 -1.66 0.51
C ILE A 121 3.33 -0.52 1.22
N ILE A 122 3.63 0.57 0.55
CA ILE A 122 4.33 1.73 1.12
C ILE A 122 3.44 2.40 2.18
N VAL A 123 2.16 2.59 1.87
CA VAL A 123 1.12 2.89 2.86
C VAL A 123 0.50 1.55 3.24
N PRO A 124 0.80 1.01 4.42
CA PRO A 124 0.58 -0.42 4.72
C PRO A 124 -0.88 -0.76 5.03
N CYS A 125 -1.76 -0.61 4.05
CA CYS A 125 -3.16 -0.99 4.20
C CYS A 125 -3.33 -2.51 4.44
N HIS A 126 -2.33 -3.31 4.08
CA HIS A 126 -2.31 -4.74 4.42
C HIS A 126 -2.17 -5.00 5.92
N GLY A 127 -1.69 -4.02 6.67
CA GLY A 127 -1.51 -4.14 8.12
C GLY A 127 -2.78 -3.94 8.94
N ILE A 128 -3.91 -3.64 8.30
CA ILE A 128 -5.16 -3.43 9.03
C ILE A 128 -5.97 -4.74 9.04
N VAL A 129 -6.47 -5.12 10.22
CA VAL A 129 -7.19 -6.38 10.43
C VAL A 129 -8.46 -6.14 11.23
N GLY A 130 -9.37 -7.13 11.27
CA GLY A 130 -10.55 -7.06 12.12
C GLY A 130 -10.16 -7.05 13.60
N SER A 131 -11.07 -6.60 14.47
CA SER A 131 -10.81 -6.44 15.91
C SER A 131 -10.42 -7.76 16.60
N ASN A 132 -10.74 -8.90 16.01
CA ASN A 132 -10.37 -10.22 16.52
C ASN A 132 -9.17 -10.82 15.76
N GLY A 133 -8.43 -10.02 15.01
CA GLY A 133 -7.28 -10.49 14.23
C GLY A 133 -7.64 -11.13 12.90
N LYS A 134 -8.92 -11.14 12.50
CA LYS A 134 -9.34 -11.75 11.24
C LYS A 134 -8.85 -10.96 10.03
N MET A 135 -8.42 -11.70 9.01
CA MET A 135 -8.10 -11.13 7.70
C MET A 135 -9.39 -10.75 6.99
N VAL A 136 -9.70 -9.46 6.93
CA VAL A 136 -10.89 -8.94 6.24
C VAL A 136 -10.46 -7.90 5.23
N GLY A 137 -10.94 -8.06 4.01
CA GLY A 137 -10.79 -7.07 2.94
C GLY A 137 -9.36 -6.64 2.62
N TYR A 138 -9.02 -6.67 1.37
CA TYR A 138 -7.81 -6.06 0.85
C TYR A 138 -8.04 -5.83 -0.64
N ALA A 139 -7.75 -4.64 -1.14
CA ALA A 139 -7.99 -4.29 -2.55
C ALA A 139 -7.25 -5.21 -3.52
N GLY A 140 -6.07 -5.68 -3.15
CA GLY A 140 -5.30 -6.64 -3.93
C GLY A 140 -5.72 -8.11 -3.77
N GLY A 141 -6.62 -8.39 -2.81
CA GLY A 141 -7.04 -9.75 -2.46
C GLY A 141 -6.42 -10.25 -1.16
N ILE A 142 -7.16 -11.07 -0.42
CA ILE A 142 -6.73 -11.57 0.90
C ILE A 142 -5.44 -12.38 0.80
N ASP A 143 -5.24 -13.13 -0.28
CA ASP A 143 -4.02 -13.91 -0.49
C ASP A 143 -2.76 -13.05 -0.44
N LYS A 144 -2.82 -11.88 -1.07
CA LYS A 144 -1.71 -10.93 -1.10
C LYS A 144 -1.49 -10.32 0.28
N LYS A 145 -2.57 -10.01 0.98
CA LYS A 145 -2.51 -9.48 2.35
C LYS A 145 -1.81 -10.48 3.27
N GLU A 146 -2.20 -11.74 3.22
CA GLU A 146 -1.58 -12.80 4.01
C GLU A 146 -0.10 -12.96 3.68
N PHE A 147 0.26 -12.92 2.40
CA PHE A 147 1.65 -13.01 1.97
C PHE A 147 2.48 -11.88 2.57
N LEU A 148 2.00 -10.65 2.46
CA LEU A 148 2.73 -9.48 2.97
C LEU A 148 2.91 -9.53 4.48
N LEU A 149 1.88 -9.92 5.21
CA LEU A 149 1.96 -10.06 6.67
C LEU A 149 2.93 -11.17 7.07
N SER A 150 2.90 -12.30 6.36
CA SER A 150 3.82 -13.42 6.61
C SER A 150 5.26 -13.01 6.34
N LEU A 151 5.49 -12.32 5.22
CA LEU A 151 6.82 -11.82 4.87
C LEU A 151 7.39 -10.93 5.99
N GLU A 152 6.57 -10.02 6.50
CA GLU A 152 6.99 -9.09 7.55
C GLU A 152 7.23 -9.81 8.88
N CYS A 153 6.45 -10.85 9.18
CA CYS A 153 6.64 -11.63 10.41
C CYS A 153 7.91 -12.46 10.40
N GLU A 154 8.37 -12.92 9.24
CA GLU A 154 9.56 -13.77 9.09
C GLU A 154 10.87 -13.00 9.12
N ASN A 155 10.79 -11.70 8.96
CA ASN A 155 11.95 -10.83 8.92
C ASN A 155 11.89 -9.80 10.05
#